data_fdd3e6f0fad2e65485cb92f3009a3df1
#
_entry.id   fdd3e6f0fad2e65485cb92f3009a3df1
#
_cell.length_a   1.000
_cell.length_b   1.000
_cell.length_c   1.000
_cell.angle_alpha   90.00
_cell.angle_beta   90.00
_cell.angle_gamma   90.00
#
_symmetry.space_group_name_H-M   'P 1'
#
loop_
_entity.id
_entity.type
_entity.pdbx_description
1 polymer ?
#
loop_
_entity_poly.entity_id
_entity_poly.type
_entity_poly.pdbx_seq_one_letter_code
_entity_poly.pdbx_strand_id
1 'polypeptide(L)'
;MSGYGQFCPVAVACEIFAERWTPLILRELFQGSRRFSEIRRGMPLISRALLAQRLRHLEDAGVIESLPAGRGREYRLTQAGTEFHVVIEGLGAWGQRWIHGRASAENLDSTLLLWNIRRRLAVDRLPDRRVVVRFEFRGVPPGRGPSTAWLVVSRQDVDLCLKDPGFGVDLVVAAQLRAFIRVWLGDIAFNQAVRAGEVRVEGPRDLVRAFPGWLLLSHFAGVERPRPARAS
;
A
#
# COMPACT_ATOMS: atom_id res chain seq x y z
N MET A 1 4.12 14.09 -27.11
CA MET A 1 5.06 14.50 -26.02
C MET A 1 6.42 14.70 -26.66
N SER A 2 7.13 15.79 -26.35
CA SER A 2 8.52 15.95 -26.83
C SER A 2 9.37 14.99 -26.02
N GLY A 3 10.01 14.02 -26.69
CA GLY A 3 10.99 13.14 -26.06
C GLY A 3 12.26 13.91 -25.68
N TYR A 4 13.15 13.26 -24.92
CA TYR A 4 14.45 13.84 -24.56
C TYR A 4 15.35 14.08 -25.79
N GLY A 5 15.01 13.53 -26.96
CA GLY A 5 15.79 13.64 -28.17
C GLY A 5 17.18 13.00 -28.06
N GLN A 6 17.34 12.00 -27.21
CA GLN A 6 18.60 11.32 -26.95
C GLN A 6 18.49 9.81 -27.27
N PHE A 7 19.53 9.25 -27.85
CA PHE A 7 19.65 7.81 -28.09
C PHE A 7 20.06 7.01 -26.85
N CYS A 8 20.32 7.68 -25.72
CA CYS A 8 20.71 7.03 -24.47
C CYS A 8 19.57 6.12 -23.97
N PRO A 9 19.82 4.82 -23.70
CA PRO A 9 18.78 3.91 -23.22
C PRO A 9 18.08 4.38 -21.94
N VAL A 10 18.78 5.10 -21.06
CA VAL A 10 18.19 5.68 -19.86
C VAL A 10 17.19 6.77 -20.24
N ALA A 11 17.51 7.64 -21.18
CA ALA A 11 16.60 8.69 -21.64
C ALA A 11 15.34 8.08 -22.27
N VAL A 12 15.50 7.10 -23.14
CA VAL A 12 14.38 6.38 -23.78
C VAL A 12 13.50 5.69 -22.72
N ALA A 13 14.08 5.02 -21.74
CA ALA A 13 13.32 4.42 -20.65
C ALA A 13 12.58 5.47 -19.80
N CYS A 14 13.20 6.63 -19.54
CA CYS A 14 12.59 7.71 -18.80
C CYS A 14 11.38 8.33 -19.50
N GLU A 15 11.31 8.31 -20.82
CA GLU A 15 10.13 8.75 -21.58
C GLU A 15 8.86 7.93 -21.20
N ILE A 16 9.04 6.68 -20.79
CA ILE A 16 7.95 5.80 -20.35
C ILE A 16 7.77 5.88 -18.84
N PHE A 17 8.86 5.68 -18.09
CA PHE A 17 8.79 5.38 -16.65
C PHE A 17 8.87 6.61 -15.74
N ALA A 18 9.50 7.72 -16.18
CA ALA A 18 9.63 8.92 -15.36
C ALA A 18 8.35 9.79 -15.33
N GLU A 19 7.32 9.38 -16.01
CA GLU A 19 6.01 10.04 -15.97
C GLU A 19 5.35 9.86 -14.59
N ARG A 20 4.84 10.98 -14.04
CA ARG A 20 4.13 10.95 -12.77
C ARG A 20 3.04 9.88 -12.77
N TRP A 21 2.96 9.08 -11.70
CA TRP A 21 2.09 7.94 -11.42
C TRP A 21 2.54 6.63 -12.07
N THR A 22 3.31 6.61 -13.14
CA THR A 22 3.73 5.38 -13.82
C THR A 22 4.46 4.40 -12.90
N PRO A 23 5.47 4.80 -12.11
CA PRO A 23 6.12 3.89 -11.16
C PRO A 23 5.15 3.33 -10.11
N LEU A 24 4.14 4.10 -9.70
CA LEU A 24 3.14 3.66 -8.73
C LEU A 24 2.13 2.68 -9.35
N ILE A 25 1.77 2.83 -10.62
CA ILE A 25 0.94 1.88 -11.36
C ILE A 25 1.66 0.53 -11.44
N LEU A 26 2.94 0.53 -11.80
CA LEU A 26 3.75 -0.67 -11.87
C LEU A 26 3.86 -1.34 -10.49
N ARG A 27 4.09 -0.57 -9.42
CA ARG A 27 4.06 -1.07 -8.05
C ARG A 27 2.75 -1.79 -7.74
N GLU A 28 1.61 -1.22 -8.11
CA GLU A 28 0.30 -1.84 -7.88
C GLU A 28 0.17 -3.17 -8.63
N LEU A 29 0.63 -3.23 -9.88
CA LEU A 29 0.62 -4.46 -10.68
C LEU A 29 1.55 -5.54 -10.08
N PHE A 30 2.74 -5.18 -9.61
CA PHE A 30 3.65 -6.08 -8.89
C PHE A 30 3.04 -6.61 -7.59
N GLN A 31 2.24 -5.80 -6.92
CA GLN A 31 1.53 -6.19 -5.70
C GLN A 31 0.23 -6.98 -5.95
N GLY A 32 -0.02 -7.37 -7.20
CA GLY A 32 -1.13 -8.24 -7.56
C GLY A 32 -2.43 -7.54 -7.93
N SER A 33 -2.50 -6.19 -7.93
CA SER A 33 -3.65 -5.48 -8.50
C SER A 33 -3.77 -5.81 -9.99
N ARG A 34 -4.97 -6.16 -10.44
CA ARG A 34 -5.23 -6.53 -11.84
C ARG A 34 -6.32 -5.67 -12.47
N ARG A 35 -7.27 -5.19 -11.69
CA ARG A 35 -8.41 -4.42 -12.18
C ARG A 35 -8.18 -2.92 -12.00
N PHE A 36 -8.76 -2.12 -12.89
CA PHE A 36 -8.70 -0.67 -12.82
C PHE A 36 -9.04 -0.12 -11.43
N SER A 37 -10.10 -0.65 -10.80
CA SER A 37 -10.53 -0.24 -9.47
C SER A 37 -9.52 -0.57 -8.37
N GLU A 38 -8.82 -1.70 -8.47
CA GLU A 38 -7.79 -2.14 -7.53
C GLU A 38 -6.55 -1.25 -7.63
N ILE A 39 -6.05 -1.05 -8.87
CA ILE A 39 -4.91 -0.16 -9.15
C ILE A 39 -5.20 1.24 -8.59
N ARG A 40 -6.42 1.75 -8.83
CA ARG A 40 -6.82 3.07 -8.34
C ARG A 40 -6.88 3.15 -6.81
N ARG A 41 -7.28 2.08 -6.11
CA ARG A 41 -7.31 2.04 -4.63
C ARG A 41 -5.91 2.23 -4.03
N GLY A 42 -4.86 1.73 -4.68
CA GLY A 42 -3.48 1.95 -4.29
C GLY A 42 -2.96 3.37 -4.59
N MET A 43 -3.74 4.18 -5.29
CA MET A 43 -3.39 5.56 -5.67
C MET A 43 -4.61 6.49 -5.55
N PRO A 44 -5.10 6.77 -4.33
CA PRO A 44 -6.40 7.44 -4.13
C PRO A 44 -6.51 8.82 -4.80
N LEU A 45 -5.39 9.50 -5.03
CA LEU A 45 -5.35 10.85 -5.59
C LEU A 45 -5.27 10.91 -7.12
N ILE A 46 -5.09 9.77 -7.80
CA ILE A 46 -5.09 9.78 -9.27
C ILE A 46 -6.52 9.92 -9.81
N SER A 47 -6.71 10.79 -10.79
CA SER A 47 -8.01 10.87 -11.48
C SER A 47 -8.23 9.63 -12.36
N ARG A 48 -9.48 9.25 -12.59
CA ARG A 48 -9.82 8.14 -13.49
C ARG A 48 -9.30 8.33 -14.90
N ALA A 49 -9.40 9.56 -15.42
CA ALA A 49 -8.93 9.89 -16.77
C ALA A 49 -7.42 9.72 -16.89
N LEU A 50 -6.65 10.22 -15.90
CA LEU A 50 -5.20 10.11 -15.89
C LEU A 50 -4.74 8.66 -15.73
N LEU A 51 -5.37 7.88 -14.86
CA LEU A 51 -5.06 6.45 -14.74
C LEU A 51 -5.31 5.72 -16.06
N ALA A 52 -6.46 5.96 -16.71
CA ALA A 52 -6.77 5.35 -18.00
C ALA A 52 -5.75 5.76 -19.08
N GLN A 53 -5.31 7.02 -19.09
CA GLN A 53 -4.27 7.52 -20.00
C GLN A 53 -2.94 6.82 -19.76
N ARG A 54 -2.50 6.68 -18.50
CA ARG A 54 -1.24 6.03 -18.14
C ARG A 54 -1.25 4.53 -18.47
N LEU A 55 -2.37 3.85 -18.23
CA LEU A 55 -2.50 2.44 -18.58
C LEU A 55 -2.42 2.22 -20.09
N ARG A 56 -3.08 3.07 -20.90
CA ARG A 56 -2.93 3.01 -22.37
C ARG A 56 -1.49 3.23 -22.80
N HIS A 57 -0.82 4.28 -22.28
CA HIS A 57 0.58 4.55 -22.60
C HIS A 57 1.50 3.35 -22.27
N LEU A 58 1.29 2.69 -21.14
CA LEU A 58 2.06 1.50 -20.77
C LEU A 58 1.72 0.28 -21.67
N GLU A 59 0.48 0.18 -22.14
CA GLU A 59 0.04 -0.86 -23.09
C GLU A 59 0.66 -0.62 -24.48
N ASP A 60 0.63 0.63 -24.97
CA ASP A 60 1.23 1.05 -26.24
C ASP A 60 2.76 0.85 -26.23
N ALA A 61 3.40 1.05 -25.08
CA ALA A 61 4.83 0.79 -24.87
C ALA A 61 5.19 -0.70 -24.68
N GLY A 62 4.21 -1.60 -24.68
CA GLY A 62 4.42 -3.03 -24.50
C GLY A 62 4.86 -3.45 -23.09
N VAL A 63 4.69 -2.57 -22.08
CA VAL A 63 5.05 -2.84 -20.68
C VAL A 63 3.96 -3.63 -19.96
N ILE A 64 2.71 -3.37 -20.32
CA ILE A 64 1.56 -4.12 -19.83
C ILE A 64 0.71 -4.61 -20.99
N GLU A 65 -0.13 -5.58 -20.71
CA GLU A 65 -1.20 -6.03 -21.58
C GLU A 65 -2.54 -5.95 -20.85
N SER A 66 -3.63 -5.78 -21.59
CA SER A 66 -4.97 -5.84 -21.00
C SER A 66 -5.83 -6.86 -21.70
N LEU A 67 -6.52 -7.68 -20.90
CA LEU A 67 -7.38 -8.76 -21.35
C LEU A 67 -8.83 -8.49 -20.93
N PRO A 68 -9.83 -8.84 -21.75
CA PRO A 68 -11.23 -8.81 -21.33
C PRO A 68 -11.44 -9.70 -20.10
N ALA A 69 -12.13 -9.19 -19.07
CA ALA A 69 -12.44 -9.96 -17.86
C ALA A 69 -13.82 -9.57 -17.31
N GLY A 70 -14.83 -10.37 -17.61
CA GLY A 70 -16.22 -10.09 -17.27
C GLY A 70 -16.70 -8.76 -17.87
N ARG A 71 -17.20 -7.85 -17.02
CA ARG A 71 -17.65 -6.51 -17.46
C ARG A 71 -16.52 -5.47 -17.56
N GLY A 72 -15.25 -5.88 -17.56
CA GLY A 72 -14.12 -4.94 -17.56
C GLY A 72 -12.88 -5.53 -18.21
N ARG A 73 -11.72 -4.99 -17.81
CA ARG A 73 -10.41 -5.45 -18.27
C ARG A 73 -9.53 -5.79 -17.07
N GLU A 74 -8.67 -6.78 -17.25
CA GLU A 74 -7.55 -7.08 -16.37
C GLU A 74 -6.26 -6.64 -17.02
N TYR A 75 -5.39 -6.01 -16.23
CA TYR A 75 -4.08 -5.55 -16.64
C TYR A 75 -3.01 -6.48 -16.08
N ARG A 76 -2.07 -6.87 -16.92
CA ARG A 76 -0.96 -7.75 -16.57
C ARG A 76 0.35 -7.16 -17.06
N LEU A 77 1.42 -7.43 -16.34
CA LEU A 77 2.77 -7.09 -16.80
C LEU A 77 3.16 -8.05 -17.91
N THR A 78 3.75 -7.52 -18.98
CA THR A 78 4.48 -8.31 -19.97
C THR A 78 5.83 -8.76 -19.40
N GLN A 79 6.65 -9.47 -20.17
CA GLN A 79 8.01 -9.76 -19.77
C GLN A 79 8.81 -8.47 -19.52
N ALA A 80 8.74 -7.49 -20.46
CA ALA A 80 9.41 -6.20 -20.30
C ALA A 80 8.95 -5.45 -19.04
N GLY A 81 7.64 -5.47 -18.75
CA GLY A 81 7.10 -4.89 -17.53
C GLY A 81 7.59 -5.61 -16.27
N THR A 82 7.70 -6.94 -16.31
CA THR A 82 8.17 -7.76 -15.18
C THR A 82 9.62 -7.49 -14.87
N GLU A 83 10.48 -7.34 -15.86
CA GLU A 83 11.91 -7.04 -15.70
C GLU A 83 12.13 -5.65 -15.03
N PHE A 84 11.18 -4.74 -15.14
CA PHE A 84 11.24 -3.43 -14.48
C PHE A 84 11.06 -3.50 -12.94
N HIS A 85 10.75 -4.68 -12.40
CA HIS A 85 10.56 -4.87 -10.95
C HIS A 85 11.77 -4.40 -10.14
N VAL A 86 13.00 -4.71 -10.59
CA VAL A 86 14.23 -4.32 -9.89
C VAL A 86 14.37 -2.80 -9.75
N VAL A 87 13.88 -2.03 -10.71
CA VAL A 87 13.90 -0.55 -10.66
C VAL A 87 12.91 -0.05 -9.62
N ILE A 88 11.69 -0.60 -9.58
CA ILE A 88 10.67 -0.23 -8.58
C ILE A 88 11.14 -0.59 -7.17
N GLU A 89 11.74 -1.76 -6.98
CA GLU A 89 12.32 -2.16 -5.69
C GLU A 89 13.47 -1.23 -5.28
N GLY A 90 14.35 -0.89 -6.21
CA GLY A 90 15.44 0.07 -5.98
C GLY A 90 14.94 1.45 -5.56
N LEU A 91 13.92 1.97 -6.26
CA LEU A 91 13.27 3.24 -5.91
C LEU A 91 12.63 3.20 -4.52
N GLY A 92 11.93 2.10 -4.20
CA GLY A 92 11.30 1.92 -2.89
C GLY A 92 12.32 1.83 -1.76
N ALA A 93 13.36 1.03 -1.94
CA ALA A 93 14.46 0.89 -0.97
C ALA A 93 15.21 2.21 -0.77
N TRP A 94 15.51 2.94 -1.84
CA TRP A 94 16.15 4.25 -1.76
C TRP A 94 15.27 5.26 -1.03
N GLY A 95 13.96 5.30 -1.37
CA GLY A 95 12.99 6.18 -0.72
C GLY A 95 12.88 5.90 0.78
N GLN A 96 12.80 4.61 1.17
CA GLN A 96 12.75 4.19 2.57
C GLN A 96 14.02 4.59 3.32
N ARG A 97 15.18 4.46 2.69
CA ARG A 97 16.48 4.75 3.31
C ARG A 97 16.73 6.24 3.50
N TRP A 98 16.44 7.05 2.49
CA TRP A 98 16.93 8.43 2.43
C TRP A 98 15.86 9.51 2.58
N ILE A 99 14.63 9.23 2.14
CA ILE A 99 13.53 10.21 2.11
C ILE A 99 12.52 9.98 3.22
N HIS A 100 12.51 8.77 3.79
CA HIS A 100 11.60 8.41 4.87
C HIS A 100 11.75 9.38 6.06
N GLY A 101 10.62 9.71 6.71
CA GLY A 101 10.57 10.71 7.78
C GLY A 101 10.25 12.13 7.29
N ARG A 102 10.38 12.42 5.99
CA ARG A 102 9.92 13.67 5.37
C ARG A 102 8.44 13.64 5.01
N ALA A 103 7.75 12.52 5.29
CA ALA A 103 6.32 12.43 5.05
C ALA A 103 5.58 13.48 5.93
N SER A 104 5.05 14.50 5.28
CA SER A 104 4.22 15.51 5.91
C SER A 104 2.89 14.91 6.39
N ALA A 105 2.14 15.65 7.21
CA ALA A 105 0.79 15.25 7.61
C ALA A 105 -0.12 14.98 6.39
N GLU A 106 0.13 15.67 5.27
CA GLU A 106 -0.61 15.54 4.02
C GLU A 106 -0.45 14.18 3.33
N ASN A 107 0.57 13.40 3.69
CA ASN A 107 0.82 12.08 3.12
C ASN A 107 0.14 10.94 3.89
N LEU A 108 -0.52 11.25 5.02
CA LEU A 108 -1.27 10.26 5.79
C LEU A 108 -2.57 9.94 5.07
N ASP A 109 -2.84 8.65 4.82
CA ASP A 109 -4.07 8.19 4.18
C ASP A 109 -4.47 6.83 4.77
N SER A 110 -5.65 6.80 5.41
CA SER A 110 -6.14 5.60 6.08
C SER A 110 -6.57 4.51 5.09
N THR A 111 -7.14 4.90 3.96
CA THR A 111 -7.55 3.94 2.92
C THR A 111 -6.34 3.26 2.30
N LEU A 112 -5.30 4.05 1.96
CA LEU A 112 -4.06 3.52 1.41
C LEU A 112 -3.35 2.59 2.40
N LEU A 113 -3.29 2.97 3.68
CA LEU A 113 -2.71 2.13 4.71
C LEU A 113 -3.43 0.78 4.79
N LEU A 114 -4.76 0.79 4.94
CA LEU A 114 -5.54 -0.44 5.06
C LEU A 114 -5.55 -1.28 3.77
N TRP A 115 -5.51 -0.63 2.60
CA TRP A 115 -5.35 -1.33 1.32
C TRP A 115 -4.03 -2.10 1.24
N ASN A 116 -2.95 -1.52 1.74
CA ASN A 116 -1.66 -2.19 1.80
C ASN A 116 -1.63 -3.30 2.86
N ILE A 117 -2.21 -3.07 4.05
CA ILE A 117 -2.33 -4.09 5.11
C ILE A 117 -3.12 -5.30 4.59
N ARG A 118 -4.28 -5.09 3.96
CA ARG A 118 -5.11 -6.13 3.37
C ARG A 118 -4.31 -7.14 2.54
N ARG A 119 -3.36 -6.65 1.77
CA ARG A 119 -2.54 -7.47 0.85
C ARG A 119 -1.34 -8.15 1.52
N ARG A 120 -1.04 -7.77 2.76
CA ARG A 120 0.13 -8.24 3.49
C ARG A 120 -0.22 -8.74 4.89
N LEU A 121 -1.25 -9.55 4.96
CA LEU A 121 -1.54 -10.32 6.15
C LEU A 121 -0.91 -11.72 6.06
N ALA A 122 -0.41 -12.23 7.18
CA ALA A 122 0.06 -13.60 7.32
C ALA A 122 -1.15 -14.54 7.35
N VAL A 123 -1.62 -14.95 6.16
CA VAL A 123 -2.85 -15.74 5.99
C VAL A 123 -2.80 -17.05 6.78
N ASP A 124 -1.62 -17.66 6.87
CA ASP A 124 -1.35 -18.86 7.65
C ASP A 124 -1.55 -18.68 9.17
N ARG A 125 -1.47 -17.45 9.66
CA ARG A 125 -1.65 -17.08 11.08
C ARG A 125 -3.06 -16.59 11.39
N LEU A 126 -3.90 -16.41 10.39
CA LEU A 126 -5.28 -16.00 10.59
C LEU A 126 -6.10 -17.16 11.20
N PRO A 127 -7.12 -16.85 12.01
CA PRO A 127 -8.05 -17.86 12.52
C PRO A 127 -8.77 -18.60 11.37
N ASP A 128 -9.17 -19.85 11.61
CA ASP A 128 -9.95 -20.64 10.65
C ASP A 128 -11.37 -20.08 10.43
N ARG A 129 -11.85 -19.25 11.35
CA ARG A 129 -13.13 -18.55 11.24
C ARG A 129 -12.96 -17.12 10.72
N ARG A 130 -14.03 -16.56 10.21
CA ARG A 130 -14.10 -15.13 9.90
C ARG A 130 -13.88 -14.31 11.18
N VAL A 131 -13.04 -13.29 11.09
CA VAL A 131 -12.81 -12.26 12.12
C VAL A 131 -13.01 -10.87 11.52
N VAL A 132 -13.74 -10.04 12.21
CA VAL A 132 -14.01 -8.66 11.81
C VAL A 132 -13.19 -7.72 12.69
N VAL A 133 -12.24 -7.03 12.06
CA VAL A 133 -11.38 -6.04 12.71
C VAL A 133 -11.85 -4.64 12.32
N ARG A 134 -12.33 -3.87 13.29
CA ARG A 134 -12.67 -2.46 13.09
C ARG A 134 -11.46 -1.59 13.44
N PHE A 135 -11.05 -0.75 12.51
CA PHE A 135 -10.02 0.26 12.71
C PHE A 135 -10.67 1.61 12.99
N GLU A 136 -10.19 2.30 14.01
CA GLU A 136 -10.60 3.64 14.40
C GLU A 136 -9.36 4.54 14.44
N PHE A 137 -9.20 5.39 13.41
CA PHE A 137 -8.05 6.26 13.30
C PHE A 137 -8.36 7.68 13.77
N ARG A 138 -7.46 8.22 14.60
CA ARG A 138 -7.39 9.64 14.93
C ARG A 138 -6.32 10.31 14.08
N GLY A 139 -6.50 11.60 13.79
CA GLY A 139 -5.54 12.37 13.00
C GLY A 139 -5.55 12.03 11.50
N VAL A 140 -6.70 11.60 10.96
CA VAL A 140 -6.90 11.43 9.52
C VAL A 140 -7.11 12.82 8.90
N PRO A 141 -6.26 13.24 7.94
CA PRO A 141 -6.46 14.52 7.28
C PRO A 141 -7.72 14.54 6.42
N PRO A 142 -8.34 15.70 6.18
CA PRO A 142 -9.51 15.82 5.32
C PRO A 142 -9.26 15.23 3.92
N GLY A 143 -10.20 14.41 3.43
CA GLY A 143 -10.10 13.76 2.11
C GLY A 143 -9.08 12.61 2.01
N ARG A 144 -8.49 12.16 3.12
CA ARG A 144 -7.47 11.09 3.18
C ARG A 144 -8.02 9.77 3.76
N GLY A 145 -9.22 9.43 3.38
CA GLY A 145 -9.93 8.23 3.82
C GLY A 145 -10.81 8.45 5.04
N PRO A 146 -11.54 7.41 5.46
CA PRO A 146 -12.40 7.44 6.63
C PRO A 146 -11.60 7.30 7.93
N SER A 147 -12.14 7.82 9.03
CA SER A 147 -11.63 7.57 10.38
C SER A 147 -11.95 6.15 10.86
N THR A 148 -12.97 5.51 10.28
CA THR A 148 -13.39 4.15 10.65
C THR A 148 -13.50 3.29 9.40
N ALA A 149 -12.91 2.08 9.44
CA ALA A 149 -13.00 1.09 8.38
C ALA A 149 -12.85 -0.31 8.97
N TRP A 150 -13.18 -1.34 8.19
CA TRP A 150 -13.17 -2.74 8.65
C TRP A 150 -12.34 -3.60 7.72
N LEU A 151 -11.59 -4.53 8.31
CA LEU A 151 -11.06 -5.69 7.61
C LEU A 151 -11.86 -6.92 8.05
N VAL A 152 -12.46 -7.59 7.08
CA VAL A 152 -13.08 -8.89 7.26
C VAL A 152 -12.07 -9.92 6.80
N VAL A 153 -11.50 -10.67 7.74
CA VAL A 153 -10.38 -11.56 7.49
C VAL A 153 -10.74 -13.01 7.73
N SER A 154 -10.29 -13.88 6.85
CA SER A 154 -10.27 -15.34 7.00
C SER A 154 -9.05 -15.89 6.27
N ARG A 155 -8.75 -17.17 6.41
CA ARG A 155 -7.66 -17.80 5.63
C ARG A 155 -7.91 -17.82 4.13
N GLN A 156 -9.18 -17.77 3.68
CA GLN A 156 -9.54 -17.83 2.27
C GLN A 156 -9.60 -16.45 1.62
N ASP A 157 -9.97 -15.43 2.40
CA ASP A 157 -10.18 -14.09 1.84
C ASP A 157 -9.95 -13.00 2.90
N VAL A 158 -9.53 -11.84 2.41
CA VAL A 158 -9.38 -10.61 3.20
C VAL A 158 -10.06 -9.47 2.45
N ASP A 159 -11.11 -8.92 3.02
CA ASP A 159 -11.83 -7.81 2.42
C ASP A 159 -11.69 -6.52 3.24
N LEU A 160 -11.55 -5.39 2.53
CA LEU A 160 -11.52 -4.05 3.10
C LEU A 160 -12.85 -3.34 2.85
N CYS A 161 -13.59 -3.11 3.92
CA CYS A 161 -14.86 -2.41 3.92
C CYS A 161 -14.69 -0.99 4.48
N LEU A 162 -15.03 0.02 3.67
CA LEU A 162 -15.03 1.44 4.10
C LEU A 162 -16.37 1.86 4.71
N LYS A 163 -17.36 0.97 4.70
CA LYS A 163 -18.65 1.09 5.39
C LYS A 163 -18.83 -0.15 6.24
N ASP A 164 -19.67 -0.04 7.25
CA ASP A 164 -19.99 -1.16 8.13
C ASP A 164 -20.47 -2.35 7.30
N PRO A 165 -19.78 -3.52 7.38
CA PRO A 165 -20.16 -4.72 6.65
C PRO A 165 -21.37 -5.45 7.26
N GLY A 166 -21.93 -4.97 8.36
CA GLY A 166 -23.09 -5.57 9.02
C GLY A 166 -22.78 -6.83 9.84
N PHE A 167 -21.51 -7.10 10.14
CA PHE A 167 -21.09 -8.23 10.97
C PHE A 167 -20.68 -7.77 12.38
N GLY A 168 -20.82 -8.64 13.37
CA GLY A 168 -20.29 -8.38 14.71
C GLY A 168 -18.79 -8.13 14.67
N VAL A 169 -18.31 -7.12 15.40
CA VAL A 169 -16.88 -6.77 15.48
C VAL A 169 -16.20 -7.65 16.52
N ASP A 170 -15.16 -8.37 16.11
CA ASP A 170 -14.35 -9.20 16.99
C ASP A 170 -13.19 -8.42 17.63
N LEU A 171 -12.54 -7.53 16.86
CA LEU A 171 -11.44 -6.68 17.33
C LEU A 171 -11.69 -5.22 16.98
N VAL A 172 -11.30 -4.34 17.90
CA VAL A 172 -11.22 -2.90 17.66
C VAL A 172 -9.76 -2.47 17.76
N VAL A 173 -9.25 -1.81 16.73
CA VAL A 173 -7.92 -1.23 16.68
C VAL A 173 -8.05 0.28 16.64
N ALA A 174 -7.94 0.94 17.79
CA ALA A 174 -7.94 2.40 17.90
C ALA A 174 -6.50 2.90 17.83
N ALA A 175 -6.20 3.82 16.90
CA ALA A 175 -4.83 4.27 16.69
C ALA A 175 -4.73 5.72 16.21
N GLN A 176 -3.59 6.38 16.53
CA GLN A 176 -3.16 7.55 15.80
C GLN A 176 -2.70 7.09 14.41
N LEU A 177 -3.27 7.65 13.33
CA LEU A 177 -2.96 7.21 11.96
C LEU A 177 -1.45 7.30 11.67
N ARG A 178 -0.80 8.40 12.08
CA ARG A 178 0.65 8.57 11.92
C ARG A 178 1.44 7.48 12.62
N ALA A 179 1.09 7.12 13.85
CA ALA A 179 1.78 6.09 14.60
C ALA A 179 1.60 4.72 13.96
N PHE A 180 0.39 4.39 13.50
CA PHE A 180 0.14 3.12 12.85
C PHE A 180 0.86 3.00 11.49
N ILE A 181 0.97 4.11 10.72
CA ILE A 181 1.80 4.16 9.51
C ILE A 181 3.28 3.92 9.87
N ARG A 182 3.81 4.49 10.96
CA ARG A 182 5.18 4.24 11.40
C ARG A 182 5.41 2.79 11.81
N VAL A 183 4.43 2.16 12.45
CA VAL A 183 4.46 0.70 12.70
C VAL A 183 4.49 -0.06 11.38
N TRP A 184 3.61 0.27 10.46
CA TRP A 184 3.53 -0.37 9.14
C TRP A 184 4.85 -0.28 8.37
N LEU A 185 5.52 0.86 8.42
CA LEU A 185 6.80 1.12 7.76
C LEU A 185 8.02 0.55 8.51
N GLY A 186 7.80 -0.05 9.69
CA GLY A 186 8.87 -0.61 10.50
C GLY A 186 9.69 0.41 11.29
N ASP A 187 9.22 1.67 11.42
CA ASP A 187 9.93 2.74 12.14
C ASP A 187 9.90 2.55 13.64
N ILE A 188 8.79 2.01 14.12
CA ILE A 188 8.58 1.67 15.54
C ILE A 188 7.95 0.28 15.62
N ALA A 189 8.30 -0.44 16.68
CA ALA A 189 7.66 -1.73 16.93
C ALA A 189 6.20 -1.53 17.38
N PHE A 190 5.33 -2.49 17.02
CA PHE A 190 3.91 -2.45 17.39
C PHE A 190 3.71 -2.30 18.91
N ASN A 191 4.45 -3.08 19.71
CA ASN A 191 4.39 -3.03 21.17
C ASN A 191 4.87 -1.68 21.74
N GLN A 192 5.78 -0.99 21.07
CA GLN A 192 6.21 0.37 21.44
C GLN A 192 5.07 1.37 21.25
N ALA A 193 4.36 1.32 20.13
CA ALA A 193 3.20 2.17 19.88
C ALA A 193 2.06 1.90 20.88
N VAL A 194 1.86 0.64 21.28
CA VAL A 194 0.88 0.28 22.32
C VAL A 194 1.29 0.86 23.67
N ARG A 195 2.54 0.72 24.09
CA ARG A 195 3.05 1.28 25.38
C ARG A 195 2.95 2.81 25.42
N ALA A 196 3.12 3.46 24.26
CA ALA A 196 2.96 4.92 24.14
C ALA A 196 1.49 5.38 24.13
N GLY A 197 0.53 4.46 24.16
CA GLY A 197 -0.90 4.78 24.06
C GLY A 197 -1.34 5.27 22.68
N GLU A 198 -0.48 5.15 21.67
CA GLU A 198 -0.75 5.56 20.30
C GLU A 198 -1.57 4.52 19.52
N VAL A 199 -1.50 3.25 19.96
CA VAL A 199 -2.27 2.13 19.43
C VAL A 199 -2.89 1.38 20.59
N ARG A 200 -4.17 1.02 20.46
CA ARG A 200 -4.91 0.19 21.41
C ARG A 200 -5.67 -0.89 20.65
N VAL A 201 -5.66 -2.10 21.15
CA VAL A 201 -6.40 -3.23 20.57
C VAL A 201 -7.30 -3.80 21.63
N GLU A 202 -8.58 -3.93 21.32
CA GLU A 202 -9.63 -4.42 22.21
C GLU A 202 -10.37 -5.60 21.58
N GLY A 203 -10.72 -6.57 22.40
CA GLY A 203 -11.44 -7.78 22.00
C GLY A 203 -11.06 -8.98 22.83
N PRO A 204 -11.39 -10.21 22.38
CA PRO A 204 -10.98 -11.45 23.01
C PRO A 204 -9.46 -11.55 23.15
N ARG A 205 -8.99 -12.02 24.32
CA ARG A 205 -7.55 -12.02 24.68
C ARG A 205 -6.67 -12.77 23.68
N ASP A 206 -7.17 -13.87 23.14
CA ASP A 206 -6.48 -14.68 22.13
C ASP A 206 -6.27 -13.90 20.83
N LEU A 207 -7.29 -13.21 20.34
CA LEU A 207 -7.24 -12.40 19.14
C LEU A 207 -6.34 -11.16 19.33
N VAL A 208 -6.46 -10.47 20.47
CA VAL A 208 -5.60 -9.32 20.81
C VAL A 208 -4.13 -9.72 20.80
N ARG A 209 -3.79 -10.86 21.35
CA ARG A 209 -2.42 -11.40 21.37
C ARG A 209 -1.93 -11.80 19.99
N ALA A 210 -2.80 -12.38 19.16
CA ALA A 210 -2.46 -12.87 17.83
C ALA A 210 -2.33 -11.73 16.78
N PHE A 211 -3.11 -10.65 16.91
CA PHE A 211 -3.24 -9.58 15.93
C PHE A 211 -1.91 -9.00 15.41
N PRO A 212 -0.92 -8.66 16.26
CA PRO A 212 0.36 -8.13 15.76
C PRO A 212 1.09 -9.11 14.82
N GLY A 213 0.93 -10.41 15.06
CA GLY A 213 1.53 -11.46 14.24
C GLY A 213 0.88 -11.63 12.86
N TRP A 214 -0.30 -11.04 12.63
CA TRP A 214 -0.96 -11.06 11.32
C TRP A 214 -0.37 -10.02 10.37
N LEU A 215 0.28 -8.98 10.90
CA LEU A 215 0.82 -7.88 10.12
C LEU A 215 2.23 -8.21 9.60
N LEU A 216 2.37 -8.42 8.28
CA LEU A 216 3.67 -8.66 7.65
C LEU A 216 4.46 -7.36 7.38
N LEU A 217 3.95 -6.24 7.81
CA LEU A 217 4.51 -4.89 7.61
C LEU A 217 4.72 -4.53 6.13
N SER A 218 5.25 -3.33 5.88
CA SER A 218 5.63 -2.88 4.54
C SER A 218 6.75 -3.76 3.97
N HIS A 219 6.75 -3.97 2.65
CA HIS A 219 7.83 -4.66 1.97
C HIS A 219 9.21 -4.03 2.25
N PHE A 220 9.24 -2.72 2.45
CA PHE A 220 10.45 -1.96 2.73
C PHE A 220 10.75 -1.77 4.23
N ALA A 221 9.98 -2.37 5.14
CA ALA A 221 10.17 -2.19 6.58
C ALA A 221 11.55 -2.67 7.09
N GLY A 222 12.15 -3.66 6.40
CA GLY A 222 13.48 -4.18 6.72
C GLY A 222 14.66 -3.41 6.11
N VAL A 223 14.41 -2.34 5.35
CA VAL A 223 15.49 -1.56 4.73
C VAL A 223 16.26 -0.78 5.80
N GLU A 224 17.54 -1.08 5.97
CA GLU A 224 18.42 -0.38 6.89
C GLU A 224 18.56 1.09 6.51
N ARG A 225 18.52 1.96 7.53
CA ARG A 225 18.69 3.40 7.39
C ARG A 225 20.07 3.84 7.87
N PRO A 226 20.69 4.81 7.20
CA PRO A 226 21.89 5.44 7.74
C PRO A 226 21.59 6.01 9.11
N ARG A 227 22.48 5.78 10.07
CA ARG A 227 22.43 6.52 11.33
C ARG A 227 22.64 8.02 11.02
N PRO A 228 21.83 8.92 11.61
CA PRO A 228 22.12 10.34 11.46
C PRO A 228 23.57 10.58 11.90
N ALA A 229 24.36 11.26 11.03
CA ALA A 229 25.68 11.70 11.42
C ALA A 229 25.53 12.50 12.72
N ARG A 230 26.29 12.14 13.75
CA ARG A 230 26.34 12.97 14.97
C ARG A 230 26.78 14.34 14.51
N ALA A 231 25.95 15.34 14.76
CA ALA A 231 26.37 16.74 14.58
C ALA A 231 27.59 16.94 15.48
N SER A 232 28.71 17.23 14.83
CA SER A 232 29.96 17.60 15.49
C SER A 232 29.84 19.01 16.03
#